data_ac80c3a954ba58ddef1607feaa5e0ac9
#
_entry.id   ac80c3a954ba58ddef1607feaa5e0ac9
#
_cell.length_a   1.000
_cell.length_b   1.000
_cell.length_c   1.000
_cell.angle_alpha   90.00
_cell.angle_beta   90.00
_cell.angle_gamma   90.00
#
_symmetry.space_group_name_H-M   'P 1'
#
loop_
_entity.id
_entity.type
_entity.pdbx_description
1 polymer ?
#
loop_
_entity_poly.entity_id
_entity_poly.type
_entity_poly.pdbx_seq_one_letter_code
_entity_poly.pdbx_strand_id
1 'polypeptide(L)'
;MHVDQRLQLLGRAVKQAQYRQHRALDGALAAVGTTLAQWDALRAIARTPGASARELAPATFQTEQAFGTLVGRMVAQGLVERRPDRGRRLAHHLTPEGERTLAAGHRVADTVLAECFAPLGEEERGVLLGLLERLNGGEA
;
A
#
# COMPACT_ATOMS: atom_id res chain seq x y z
N MET A 1 -8.82 21.00 28.54
CA MET A 1 -7.85 20.22 27.73
C MET A 1 -7.05 21.18 26.86
N HIS A 2 -5.75 21.06 26.88
CA HIS A 2 -4.89 21.84 26.03
C HIS A 2 -4.99 21.41 24.57
N VAL A 3 -4.72 22.34 23.63
CA VAL A 3 -4.68 22.04 22.20
C VAL A 3 -3.74 20.86 21.91
N ASP A 4 -2.60 20.84 22.56
CA ASP A 4 -1.59 19.79 22.40
C ASP A 4 -2.12 18.41 22.73
N GLN A 5 -2.94 18.30 23.79
CA GLN A 5 -3.55 17.02 24.16
C GLN A 5 -4.53 16.53 23.11
N ARG A 6 -5.29 17.46 22.50
CA ARG A 6 -6.21 17.09 21.40
C ARG A 6 -5.45 16.62 20.18
N LEU A 7 -4.35 17.28 19.84
CA LEU A 7 -3.52 16.87 18.71
C LEU A 7 -2.86 15.52 18.97
N GLN A 8 -2.43 15.28 20.20
CA GLN A 8 -1.87 13.97 20.57
C GLN A 8 -2.92 12.86 20.49
N LEU A 9 -4.14 13.13 20.92
CA LEU A 9 -5.24 12.17 20.78
C LEU A 9 -5.58 11.89 19.32
N LEU A 10 -5.60 12.94 18.51
CA LEU A 10 -5.84 12.80 17.07
C LEU A 10 -4.75 11.96 16.41
N GLY A 11 -3.49 12.26 16.70
CA GLY A 11 -2.37 11.49 16.16
C GLY A 11 -2.43 10.03 16.55
N ARG A 12 -2.78 9.74 17.80
CA ARG A 12 -2.94 8.37 18.28
C ARG A 12 -4.11 7.67 17.59
N ALA A 13 -5.22 8.38 17.38
CA ALA A 13 -6.39 7.80 16.71
C ALA A 13 -6.09 7.43 15.26
N VAL A 14 -5.37 8.30 14.55
CA VAL A 14 -4.92 8.00 13.18
C VAL A 14 -4.04 6.76 13.16
N LYS A 15 -3.08 6.69 14.08
CA LYS A 15 -2.17 5.55 14.18
C LYS A 15 -2.91 4.26 14.52
N GLN A 16 -3.87 4.32 15.44
CA GLN A 16 -4.66 3.15 15.83
C GLN A 16 -5.51 2.64 14.65
N ALA A 17 -6.14 3.55 13.91
CA ALA A 17 -6.93 3.18 12.73
C ALA A 17 -6.04 2.52 11.67
N GLN A 18 -4.86 3.08 11.43
CA GLN A 18 -3.89 2.52 10.48
C GLN A 18 -3.46 1.12 10.92
N TYR A 19 -3.16 0.95 12.19
CA TYR A 19 -2.73 -0.35 12.72
C TYR A 19 -3.80 -1.43 12.57
N ARG A 20 -5.05 -1.10 12.90
CA ARG A 20 -6.16 -2.04 12.76
C ARG A 20 -6.40 -2.43 11.31
N GLN A 21 -6.37 -1.45 10.41
CA GLN A 21 -6.51 -1.69 8.98
C GLN A 21 -5.37 -2.56 8.44
N HIS A 22 -4.15 -2.24 8.85
CA HIS A 22 -2.96 -2.99 8.44
C HIS A 22 -3.08 -4.46 8.85
N ARG A 23 -3.43 -4.73 10.10
CA ARG A 23 -3.55 -6.10 10.59
C ARG A 23 -4.65 -6.87 9.86
N ALA A 24 -5.79 -6.23 9.65
CA ALA A 24 -6.91 -6.87 8.97
C ALA A 24 -6.55 -7.21 7.52
N LEU A 25 -5.93 -6.30 6.81
CA LEU A 25 -5.50 -6.53 5.42
C LEU A 25 -4.43 -7.62 5.35
N ASP A 26 -3.40 -7.51 6.17
CA ASP A 26 -2.29 -8.46 6.13
C ASP A 26 -2.76 -9.88 6.44
N GLY A 27 -3.62 -10.03 7.46
CA GLY A 27 -4.18 -11.31 7.79
C GLY A 27 -5.02 -11.91 6.68
N ALA A 28 -5.85 -11.10 6.04
CA ALA A 28 -6.71 -11.56 4.94
C ALA A 28 -5.91 -11.88 3.68
N LEU A 29 -4.89 -11.09 3.37
CA LEU A 29 -4.03 -11.31 2.19
C LEU A 29 -3.24 -12.60 2.29
N ALA A 30 -2.93 -13.07 3.50
CA ALA A 30 -2.27 -14.35 3.69
C ALA A 30 -3.04 -15.50 3.06
N ALA A 31 -4.37 -15.42 3.03
CA ALA A 31 -5.23 -16.44 2.43
C ALA A 31 -5.05 -16.56 0.92
N VAL A 32 -4.57 -15.50 0.26
CA VAL A 32 -4.28 -15.52 -1.18
C VAL A 32 -2.78 -15.55 -1.46
N GLY A 33 -1.99 -15.90 -0.45
CA GLY A 33 -0.56 -16.18 -0.61
C GLY A 33 0.33 -14.96 -0.70
N THR A 34 -0.10 -13.81 -0.19
CA THR A 34 0.71 -12.60 -0.22
C THR A 34 0.66 -11.86 1.13
N THR A 35 1.44 -10.80 1.24
CA THR A 35 1.45 -9.92 2.40
C THR A 35 0.99 -8.54 1.98
N LEU A 36 0.64 -7.71 2.94
CA LEU A 36 0.26 -6.32 2.64
C LEU A 36 1.43 -5.58 1.96
N ALA A 37 2.65 -5.77 2.45
CA ALA A 37 3.83 -5.14 1.85
C ALA A 37 4.02 -5.54 0.38
N GLN A 38 3.87 -6.83 0.09
CA GLN A 38 3.97 -7.32 -1.29
C GLN A 38 2.84 -6.80 -2.17
N TRP A 39 1.61 -6.83 -1.66
CA TRP A 39 0.47 -6.36 -2.42
C TRP A 39 0.59 -4.86 -2.73
N ASP A 40 1.05 -4.05 -1.76
CA ASP A 40 1.32 -2.63 -2.01
C ASP A 40 2.39 -2.43 -3.08
N ALA A 41 3.44 -3.25 -3.08
CA ALA A 41 4.47 -3.21 -4.13
C ALA A 41 3.88 -3.57 -5.50
N LEU A 42 3.03 -4.59 -5.57
CA LEU A 42 2.35 -4.97 -6.81
C LEU A 42 1.49 -3.82 -7.34
N ARG A 43 0.76 -3.16 -6.45
CA ARG A 43 -0.08 -2.01 -6.82
C ARG A 43 0.75 -0.87 -7.38
N ALA A 44 1.86 -0.55 -6.74
CA ALA A 44 2.74 0.53 -7.18
C ALA A 44 3.34 0.24 -8.55
N ILE A 45 3.81 -0.98 -8.77
CA ILE A 45 4.37 -1.40 -10.05
C ILE A 45 3.30 -1.37 -11.14
N ALA A 46 2.07 -1.83 -10.83
CA ALA A 46 0.98 -1.83 -11.80
C ALA A 46 0.59 -0.42 -12.24
N ARG A 47 0.64 0.55 -11.31
CA ARG A 47 0.34 1.96 -11.61
C ARG A 47 1.41 2.63 -12.47
N THR A 48 2.67 2.21 -12.29
CA THR A 48 3.80 2.83 -12.98
C THR A 48 4.72 1.74 -13.52
N PRO A 49 4.27 0.99 -14.55
CA PRO A 49 5.10 -0.08 -15.12
C PRO A 49 6.43 0.48 -15.61
N GLY A 50 7.49 -0.23 -15.35
CA GLY A 50 8.84 0.18 -15.74
C GLY A 50 9.53 1.11 -14.74
N ALA A 51 8.88 1.47 -13.64
CA ALA A 51 9.49 2.36 -12.65
C ALA A 51 10.67 1.70 -11.93
N SER A 52 11.59 2.52 -11.47
CA SER A 52 12.75 2.08 -10.70
C SER A 52 12.39 1.91 -9.22
N ALA A 53 13.26 1.22 -8.46
CA ALA A 53 13.11 1.11 -7.02
C ALA A 53 13.09 2.49 -6.34
N ARG A 54 13.89 3.44 -6.86
CA ARG A 54 13.93 4.81 -6.35
C ARG A 54 12.58 5.50 -6.46
N GLU A 55 11.84 5.24 -7.55
CA GLU A 55 10.52 5.79 -7.76
C GLU A 55 9.45 5.07 -6.95
N LEU A 56 9.55 3.74 -6.84
CA LEU A 56 8.52 2.91 -6.22
C LEU A 56 8.57 2.90 -4.68
N ALA A 57 9.76 3.04 -4.10
CA ALA A 57 9.91 2.97 -2.65
C ALA A 57 9.07 4.02 -1.91
N PRO A 58 9.11 5.32 -2.28
CA PRO A 58 8.27 6.31 -1.60
C PRO A 58 6.78 6.04 -1.74
N ALA A 59 6.36 5.51 -2.89
CA ALA A 59 4.95 5.19 -3.15
C ALA A 59 4.44 4.07 -2.24
N THR A 60 5.34 3.27 -1.67
CA THR A 60 5.02 2.18 -0.75
C THR A 60 5.45 2.47 0.68
N PHE A 61 5.81 3.73 0.97
CA PHE A 61 6.24 4.19 2.30
C PHE A 61 7.46 3.42 2.82
N GLN A 62 8.37 3.06 1.92
CA GLN A 62 9.57 2.30 2.27
C GLN A 62 10.83 3.06 1.85
N THR A 63 11.94 2.70 2.47
CA THR A 63 13.26 3.11 1.98
C THR A 63 13.56 2.34 0.69
N GLU A 64 14.44 2.89 -0.13
CA GLU A 64 14.86 2.22 -1.36
C GLU A 64 15.47 0.85 -1.07
N GLN A 65 16.26 0.75 0.00
CA GLN A 65 16.90 -0.52 0.41
C GLN A 65 15.86 -1.56 0.83
N ALA A 66 14.89 -1.17 1.67
CA ALA A 66 13.83 -2.08 2.12
C ALA A 66 12.96 -2.54 0.96
N PHE A 67 12.63 -1.63 0.05
CA PHE A 67 11.88 -1.96 -1.15
C PHE A 67 12.64 -2.94 -2.03
N GLY A 68 13.93 -2.69 -2.24
CA GLY A 68 14.77 -3.58 -3.04
C GLY A 68 14.84 -5.00 -2.47
N THR A 69 14.94 -5.14 -1.16
CA THR A 69 14.93 -6.44 -0.49
C THR A 69 13.59 -7.16 -0.67
N LEU A 70 12.50 -6.42 -0.47
CA LEU A 70 11.14 -6.96 -0.64
C LEU A 70 10.94 -7.46 -2.07
N VAL A 71 11.26 -6.62 -3.05
CA VAL A 71 11.04 -6.95 -4.46
C VAL A 71 11.97 -8.08 -4.91
N GLY A 72 13.17 -8.17 -4.34
CA GLY A 72 14.05 -9.30 -4.61
C GLY A 72 13.39 -10.64 -4.29
N ARG A 73 12.67 -10.71 -3.18
CA ARG A 73 11.89 -11.90 -2.82
C ARG A 73 10.75 -12.13 -3.80
N MET A 74 10.11 -11.07 -4.26
CA MET A 74 9.00 -11.16 -5.20
C MET A 74 9.47 -11.63 -6.57
N VAL A 75 10.67 -11.23 -6.99
CA VAL A 75 11.30 -11.75 -8.21
C VAL A 75 11.53 -13.25 -8.06
N ALA A 76 12.06 -13.69 -6.92
CA ALA A 76 12.29 -15.11 -6.65
C ALA A 76 10.98 -15.91 -6.64
N GLN A 77 9.89 -15.30 -6.23
CA GLN A 77 8.56 -15.92 -6.24
C GLN A 77 7.89 -15.91 -7.61
N GLY A 78 8.49 -15.23 -8.58
CA GLY A 78 7.93 -15.16 -9.93
C GLY A 78 6.81 -14.13 -10.09
N LEU A 79 6.70 -13.17 -9.17
CA LEU A 79 5.64 -12.15 -9.20
C LEU A 79 6.06 -10.88 -9.94
N VAL A 80 7.34 -10.57 -9.92
CA VAL A 80 7.91 -9.34 -10.48
C VAL A 80 9.10 -9.70 -11.36
N GLU A 81 9.25 -8.96 -12.44
CA GLU A 81 10.37 -9.06 -13.34
C GLU A 81 11.16 -7.76 -13.31
N ARG A 82 12.48 -7.87 -13.17
CA ARG A 82 13.39 -6.74 -13.28
C ARG A 82 14.09 -6.80 -14.62
N ARG A 83 14.06 -5.71 -15.36
CA ARG A 83 14.71 -5.60 -16.65
C ARG A 83 15.73 -4.48 -16.63
N PRO A 84 16.92 -4.68 -17.23
CA PRO A 84 17.86 -3.58 -17.38
C PRO A 84 17.21 -2.43 -18.17
N ASP A 85 17.48 -1.22 -17.72
CA ASP A 85 17.05 0.00 -18.36
C ASP A 85 18.26 0.89 -18.53
N ARG A 86 18.08 2.15 -18.84
CA ARG A 86 19.17 3.10 -19.07
C ARG A 86 20.09 3.18 -17.85
N GLY A 87 21.40 3.06 -18.10
CA GLY A 87 22.42 3.10 -17.06
C GLY A 87 22.34 1.86 -16.17
N ARG A 88 22.39 2.06 -14.85
CA ARG A 88 22.31 0.98 -13.85
C ARG A 88 20.91 0.77 -13.32
N ARG A 89 19.96 1.48 -13.88
CA ARG A 89 18.59 1.44 -13.47
C ARG A 89 17.95 0.10 -13.85
N LEU A 90 17.11 -0.43 -12.98
CA LEU A 90 16.27 -1.60 -13.26
C LEU A 90 14.82 -1.17 -13.34
N ALA A 91 14.15 -1.57 -14.39
CA ALA A 91 12.72 -1.35 -14.59
C ALA A 91 11.95 -2.54 -14.01
N HIS A 92 10.86 -2.25 -13.31
CA HIS A 92 10.06 -3.27 -12.65
C HIS A 92 8.74 -3.47 -13.38
N HIS A 93 8.39 -4.73 -13.60
CA HIS A 93 7.14 -5.12 -14.26
C HIS A 93 6.52 -6.30 -13.54
N LEU A 94 5.19 -6.38 -13.55
CA LEU A 94 4.50 -7.55 -13.04
C LEU A 94 4.59 -8.68 -14.07
N THR A 95 4.72 -9.90 -13.56
CA THR A 95 4.54 -11.11 -14.36
C THR A 95 3.04 -11.42 -14.42
N PRO A 96 2.59 -12.35 -15.30
CA PRO A 96 1.20 -12.80 -15.26
C PRO A 96 0.78 -13.33 -13.89
N GLU A 97 1.68 -14.02 -13.18
CA GLU A 97 1.42 -14.47 -11.81
C GLU A 97 1.28 -13.30 -10.84
N GLY A 98 2.12 -12.26 -10.99
CA GLY A 98 2.01 -11.04 -10.20
C GLY A 98 0.68 -10.34 -10.43
N GLU A 99 0.21 -10.30 -11.66
CA GLU A 99 -1.10 -9.71 -11.99
C GLU A 99 -2.25 -10.50 -11.36
N ARG A 100 -2.17 -11.83 -11.35
CA ARG A 100 -3.17 -12.68 -10.71
C ARG A 100 -3.20 -12.46 -9.20
N THR A 101 -2.04 -12.37 -8.58
CA THR A 101 -1.93 -12.12 -7.14
C THR A 101 -2.46 -10.73 -6.78
N LEU A 102 -2.15 -9.74 -7.60
CA LEU A 102 -2.69 -8.39 -7.42
C LEU A 102 -4.23 -8.39 -7.48
N ALA A 103 -4.81 -9.04 -8.47
CA ALA A 103 -6.26 -9.11 -8.63
C ALA A 103 -6.93 -9.85 -7.45
N ALA A 104 -6.34 -10.96 -7.01
CA ALA A 104 -6.85 -11.69 -5.86
C ALA A 104 -6.79 -10.82 -4.59
N GLY A 105 -5.70 -10.06 -4.42
CA GLY A 105 -5.54 -9.13 -3.31
C GLY A 105 -6.56 -8.01 -3.34
N HIS A 106 -6.90 -7.48 -4.51
CA HIS A 106 -7.94 -6.45 -4.63
C HIS A 106 -9.29 -6.94 -4.12
N ARG A 107 -9.68 -8.16 -4.48
CA ARG A 107 -10.95 -8.74 -4.03
C ARG A 107 -10.99 -8.89 -2.51
N VAL A 108 -9.90 -9.37 -1.94
CA VAL A 108 -9.78 -9.52 -0.49
C VAL A 108 -9.81 -8.16 0.20
N ALA A 109 -9.05 -7.19 -0.33
CA ALA A 109 -8.97 -5.85 0.23
C ALA A 109 -10.31 -5.14 0.22
N ASP A 110 -11.09 -5.28 -0.86
CA ASP A 110 -12.41 -4.66 -0.94
C ASP A 110 -13.31 -5.11 0.20
N THR A 111 -13.31 -6.41 0.49
CA THR A 111 -14.11 -6.97 1.59
C THR A 111 -13.63 -6.47 2.95
N VAL A 112 -12.32 -6.51 3.18
CA VAL A 112 -11.73 -6.09 4.45
C VAL A 112 -11.97 -4.61 4.70
N LEU A 113 -11.76 -3.78 3.70
CA LEU A 113 -11.91 -2.34 3.86
C LEU A 113 -13.37 -1.95 4.06
N ALA A 114 -14.31 -2.64 3.42
CA ALA A 114 -15.72 -2.44 3.66
C ALA A 114 -16.06 -2.69 5.14
N GLU A 115 -15.48 -3.72 5.74
CA GLU A 115 -15.66 -4.01 7.17
C GLU A 115 -14.97 -2.97 8.05
N CYS A 116 -13.76 -2.57 7.71
CA CYS A 116 -13.01 -1.58 8.48
C CYS A 116 -13.74 -0.23 8.55
N PHE A 117 -14.36 0.18 7.47
CA PHE A 117 -15.05 1.47 7.38
C PHE A 117 -16.56 1.38 7.58
N ALA A 118 -17.08 0.20 7.91
CA ALA A 118 -18.51 0.00 8.13
C ALA A 118 -19.12 0.92 9.19
N PRO A 119 -18.40 1.32 10.27
CA PRO A 119 -18.95 2.25 11.25
C PRO A 119 -19.27 3.64 10.70
N LEU A 120 -18.70 4.01 9.55
CA LEU A 120 -18.93 5.31 8.91
C LEU A 120 -19.89 5.17 7.74
N GLY A 121 -20.83 6.12 7.63
CA GLY A 121 -21.68 6.21 6.46
C GLY A 121 -20.91 6.71 5.24
N GLU A 122 -21.52 6.59 4.07
CA GLU A 122 -20.88 6.97 2.81
C GLU A 122 -20.41 8.41 2.81
N GLU A 123 -21.26 9.33 3.29
CA GLU A 123 -20.89 10.74 3.37
C GLU A 123 -19.74 10.99 4.31
N GLU A 124 -19.75 10.31 5.47
CA GLU A 124 -18.67 10.42 6.45
C GLU A 124 -17.35 9.91 5.90
N ARG A 125 -17.38 8.83 5.12
CA ARG A 125 -16.18 8.30 4.46
C ARG A 125 -15.59 9.31 3.49
N GLY A 126 -16.45 10.00 2.75
CA GLY A 126 -16.01 11.05 1.83
C GLY A 126 -15.34 12.21 2.56
N VAL A 127 -15.93 12.64 3.69
CA VAL A 127 -15.36 13.70 4.52
C VAL A 127 -13.98 13.26 5.07
N LEU A 128 -13.90 12.05 5.60
CA LEU A 128 -12.64 11.53 6.12
C LEU A 128 -11.55 11.47 5.05
N LEU A 129 -11.90 10.96 3.87
CA LEU A 129 -10.95 10.89 2.75
C LEU A 129 -10.42 12.29 2.41
N GLY A 130 -11.32 13.27 2.28
CA GLY A 130 -10.92 14.64 1.97
C GLY A 130 -10.00 15.24 3.03
N LEU A 131 -10.26 14.97 4.31
CA LEU A 131 -9.42 15.45 5.39
C LEU A 131 -8.02 14.79 5.36
N LEU A 132 -7.99 13.49 5.11
CA LEU A 132 -6.71 12.77 5.00
C LEU A 132 -5.90 13.25 3.79
N GLU A 133 -6.57 13.52 2.68
CA GLU A 133 -5.89 14.06 1.49
C GLU A 133 -5.26 15.42 1.79
N ARG A 134 -5.95 16.27 2.57
CA ARG A 134 -5.37 17.54 3.01
C ARG A 134 -4.13 17.36 3.88
N LEU A 135 -4.15 16.36 4.77
CA LEU A 135 -2.98 16.03 5.60
C LEU A 135 -1.82 15.52 4.75
N ASN A 136 -2.12 14.81 3.66
CA ASN A 136 -1.12 14.17 2.81
C ASN A 136 -0.58 15.09 1.70
N GLY A 137 -0.80 16.39 1.79
CA GLY A 137 -0.27 17.34 0.83
C GLY A 137 -1.32 18.17 0.12
N GLY A 138 -2.58 17.83 0.27
CA GLY A 138 -3.70 18.66 -0.15
C GLY A 138 -3.88 18.89 -1.64
N GLU A 139 -3.14 18.18 -2.47
CA GLU A 139 -3.29 18.28 -3.92
C GLU A 139 -4.41 17.36 -4.36
N ALA A 140 -5.50 17.95 -4.73
CA ALA A 140 -6.62 17.21 -5.27
C ALA A 140 -6.37 16.81 -6.72
#